data_9221f7dea10024e2c7e13841080768c4
#
_entry.id   9221f7dea10024e2c7e13841080768c4
#
_cell.length_a   1.000
_cell.length_b   1.000
_cell.length_c   1.000
_cell.angle_alpha   90.00
_cell.angle_beta   90.00
_cell.angle_gamma   90.00
#
_symmetry.space_group_name_H-M   'P 1'
#
loop_
_entity.id
_entity.type
_entity.pdbx_description
1 polymer ?
#
loop_
_entity_poly.entity_id
_entity_poly.type
_entity_poly.pdbx_seq_one_letter_code
_entity_poly.pdbx_strand_id
1 'polypeptide(L)'
;MPEAQDTVPRTGGADARAREPLRSLARALFDRVDTYFDAAFGARANPWRLLGALAWYLFWIVAATGIYVYAAFDTSAAGAYSSVERITANAWPLSGLARSLHRYASDAFILLTVLHLAREWAHRRYAHVQRFAWLTGVALLLFVWLSGIGGYWLVWD
;
A
#
# COMPACT_ATOMS: atom_id res chain seq x y z
N MET A 1 39.06 -40.75 17.10
CA MET A 1 37.63 -40.38 17.14
C MET A 1 37.39 -39.34 16.06
N PRO A 2 36.71 -39.65 14.97
CA PRO A 2 36.35 -38.63 13.97
C PRO A 2 35.05 -37.97 14.38
N GLU A 3 35.09 -36.65 14.38
CA GLU A 3 34.00 -35.73 14.69
C GLU A 3 32.87 -35.87 13.66
N ALA A 4 31.68 -36.21 14.15
CA ALA A 4 30.47 -36.25 13.34
C ALA A 4 30.08 -34.83 12.90
N GLN A 5 30.31 -34.51 11.64
CA GLN A 5 29.79 -33.27 11.03
C GLN A 5 28.27 -33.41 10.91
N ASP A 6 27.59 -32.73 11.80
CA ASP A 6 26.14 -32.53 11.78
C ASP A 6 25.75 -31.79 10.46
N THR A 7 25.32 -32.57 9.47
CA THR A 7 24.75 -32.01 8.24
C THR A 7 23.29 -31.61 8.48
N VAL A 8 23.12 -30.40 9.00
CA VAL A 8 21.79 -29.76 9.05
C VAL A 8 21.27 -29.60 7.62
N PRO A 9 20.13 -30.17 7.25
CA PRO A 9 19.57 -30.02 5.91
C PRO A 9 19.25 -28.54 5.65
N ARG A 10 19.88 -27.93 4.65
CA ARG A 10 19.55 -26.58 4.18
C ARG A 10 18.23 -26.62 3.41
N THR A 11 17.12 -26.60 4.13
CA THR A 11 15.75 -26.57 3.57
C THR A 11 15.42 -25.28 2.80
N GLY A 12 16.25 -24.24 2.90
CA GLY A 12 16.05 -22.96 2.22
C GLY A 12 16.32 -22.96 0.70
N GLY A 13 16.97 -23.99 0.15
CA GLY A 13 17.39 -23.98 -1.25
C GLY A 13 16.28 -24.32 -2.25
N ALA A 14 15.34 -25.19 -1.87
CA ALA A 14 14.24 -25.61 -2.74
C ALA A 14 13.19 -24.50 -2.89
N ASP A 15 12.81 -23.84 -1.80
CA ASP A 15 11.86 -22.74 -1.80
C ASP A 15 12.39 -21.51 -2.55
N ALA A 16 13.69 -21.24 -2.46
CA ALA A 16 14.32 -20.16 -3.20
C ALA A 16 14.29 -20.41 -4.71
N ARG A 17 14.54 -21.65 -5.16
CA ARG A 17 14.49 -22.04 -6.56
C ARG A 17 13.07 -22.01 -7.14
N ALA A 18 12.06 -22.39 -6.36
CA ALA A 18 10.66 -22.36 -6.78
C ALA A 18 10.13 -20.93 -6.99
N ARG A 19 10.66 -19.95 -6.26
CA ARG A 19 10.24 -18.53 -6.35
C ARG A 19 10.95 -17.72 -7.45
N GLU A 20 12.05 -18.22 -7.99
CA GLU A 20 12.81 -17.54 -9.05
C GLU A 20 12.01 -17.30 -10.34
N PRO A 21 11.25 -18.27 -10.89
CA PRO A 21 10.50 -18.06 -12.13
C PRO A 21 9.37 -17.04 -11.94
N LEU A 22 8.66 -17.04 -10.81
CA LEU A 22 7.61 -16.06 -10.53
C LEU A 22 8.17 -14.64 -10.42
N ARG A 23 9.30 -14.50 -9.73
CA ARG A 23 9.96 -13.20 -9.57
C ARG A 23 10.52 -12.68 -10.88
N SER A 24 11.11 -13.55 -11.71
CA SER A 24 11.63 -13.14 -13.04
C SER A 24 10.51 -12.68 -13.96
N LEU A 25 9.35 -13.34 -13.92
CA LEU A 25 8.15 -12.92 -14.64
C LEU A 25 7.64 -11.57 -14.13
N ALA A 26 7.52 -11.40 -12.82
CA ALA A 26 7.10 -10.15 -12.22
C ALA A 26 8.05 -9.00 -12.60
N ARG A 27 9.36 -9.22 -12.53
CA ARG A 27 10.35 -8.25 -12.95
C ARG A 27 10.21 -7.87 -14.42
N ALA A 28 10.08 -8.86 -15.31
CA ALA A 28 9.90 -8.62 -16.75
C ALA A 28 8.63 -7.80 -17.03
N LEU A 29 7.56 -8.03 -16.27
CA LEU A 29 6.32 -7.25 -16.36
C LEU A 29 6.55 -5.80 -15.94
N PHE A 30 7.18 -5.57 -14.78
CA PHE A 30 7.50 -4.23 -14.30
C PHE A 30 8.43 -3.49 -15.27
N ASP A 31 9.45 -4.15 -15.82
CA ASP A 31 10.39 -3.56 -16.78
C ASP A 31 9.69 -3.17 -18.10
N ARG A 32 8.71 -3.96 -18.57
CA ARG A 32 7.88 -3.60 -19.74
C ARG A 32 7.04 -2.36 -19.49
N VAL A 33 6.40 -2.29 -18.32
CA VAL A 33 5.59 -1.13 -17.94
C VAL A 33 6.47 0.10 -17.78
N ASP A 34 7.66 -0.04 -17.17
CA ASP A 34 8.65 1.04 -17.09
C ASP A 34 9.00 1.60 -18.48
N THR A 35 9.26 0.72 -19.46
CA THR A 35 9.61 1.12 -20.84
C THR A 35 8.47 1.88 -21.51
N TYR A 36 7.22 1.42 -21.32
CA TYR A 36 6.05 2.10 -21.87
C TYR A 36 5.87 3.50 -21.28
N PHE A 37 5.98 3.64 -19.95
CA PHE A 37 5.85 4.93 -19.27
C PHE A 37 7.06 5.85 -19.52
N ASP A 38 8.26 5.29 -19.68
CA ASP A 38 9.45 6.07 -20.07
C ASP A 38 9.29 6.70 -21.45
N ALA A 39 8.65 5.99 -22.38
CA ALA A 39 8.37 6.53 -23.72
C ALA A 39 7.33 7.66 -23.69
N ALA A 40 6.34 7.59 -22.78
CA ALA A 40 5.27 8.57 -22.66
C ALA A 40 5.67 9.82 -21.84
N PHE A 41 6.38 9.65 -20.73
CA PHE A 41 6.64 10.70 -19.74
C PHE A 41 8.14 11.05 -19.60
N GLY A 42 9.02 10.26 -20.20
CA GLY A 42 10.45 10.33 -19.97
C GLY A 42 10.87 9.62 -18.67
N ALA A 43 12.11 9.15 -18.60
CA ALA A 43 12.63 8.33 -17.51
C ALA A 43 12.61 9.04 -16.13
N ARG A 44 12.70 10.37 -16.10
CA ARG A 44 12.70 11.17 -14.85
C ARG A 44 11.29 11.39 -14.28
N ALA A 45 10.29 11.53 -15.15
CA ALA A 45 8.91 11.82 -14.77
C ALA A 45 8.01 10.58 -14.81
N ASN A 46 8.57 9.41 -14.98
CA ASN A 46 7.84 8.15 -15.03
C ASN A 46 7.16 7.86 -13.68
N PRO A 47 5.81 7.94 -13.61
CA PRO A 47 5.08 7.73 -12.36
C PRO A 47 5.23 6.31 -11.83
N TRP A 48 5.46 5.34 -12.73
CA TRP A 48 5.67 3.94 -12.37
C TRP A 48 6.97 3.71 -11.58
N ARG A 49 7.98 4.54 -11.82
CA ARG A 49 9.21 4.55 -11.02
C ARG A 49 9.05 5.29 -9.69
N LEU A 50 8.03 6.15 -9.59
CA LEU A 50 7.76 7.01 -8.44
C LEU A 50 6.63 6.48 -7.54
N LEU A 51 6.28 5.18 -7.63
CA LEU A 51 5.19 4.57 -6.85
C LEU A 51 5.27 4.88 -5.35
N GLY A 52 6.48 4.81 -4.76
CA GLY A 52 6.67 5.14 -3.35
C GLY A 52 6.41 6.62 -3.02
N ALA A 53 6.84 7.54 -3.90
CA ALA A 53 6.58 8.96 -3.74
C ALA A 53 5.09 9.30 -3.91
N LEU A 54 4.41 8.65 -4.87
CA LEU A 54 2.98 8.79 -5.07
C LEU A 54 2.18 8.24 -3.88
N ALA A 55 2.58 7.08 -3.34
CA ALA A 55 1.98 6.54 -2.12
C ALA A 55 2.17 7.49 -0.94
N TRP A 56 3.35 8.08 -0.77
CA TRP A 56 3.61 9.09 0.26
C TRP A 56 2.74 10.34 0.10
N TYR A 57 2.55 10.80 -1.12
CA TYR A 57 1.67 11.93 -1.42
C TYR A 57 0.20 11.61 -1.06
N LEU A 58 -0.28 10.43 -1.46
CA LEU A 58 -1.64 9.98 -1.12
C LEU A 58 -1.82 9.79 0.38
N PHE A 59 -0.80 9.33 1.10
CA PHE A 59 -0.84 9.23 2.56
C PHE A 59 -1.22 10.58 3.20
N TRP A 60 -0.61 11.68 2.76
CA TRP A 60 -0.94 13.01 3.30
C TRP A 60 -2.36 13.46 2.94
N ILE A 61 -2.84 13.14 1.76
CA ILE A 61 -4.24 13.41 1.38
C ILE A 61 -5.17 12.62 2.28
N VAL A 62 -4.93 11.33 2.47
CA VAL A 62 -5.74 10.45 3.33
C VAL A 62 -5.69 10.93 4.78
N ALA A 63 -4.53 11.31 5.31
CA ALA A 63 -4.37 11.81 6.66
C ALA A 63 -5.14 13.12 6.88
N ALA A 64 -4.97 14.10 5.99
CA ALA A 64 -5.63 15.39 6.11
C ALA A 64 -7.16 15.27 6.00
N THR A 65 -7.63 14.54 5.00
CA THR A 65 -9.08 14.31 4.80
C THR A 65 -9.67 13.42 5.89
N GLY A 66 -8.91 12.44 6.40
CA GLY A 66 -9.32 11.57 7.49
C GLY A 66 -9.52 12.32 8.81
N ILE A 67 -8.61 13.23 9.16
CA ILE A 67 -8.74 14.10 10.33
C ILE A 67 -10.00 14.96 10.21
N TYR A 68 -10.24 15.55 9.03
CA TYR A 68 -11.42 16.36 8.78
C TYR A 68 -12.73 15.54 8.92
N VAL A 69 -12.79 14.37 8.28
CA VAL A 69 -13.96 13.49 8.34
C VAL A 69 -14.19 13.01 9.77
N TYR A 70 -13.13 12.62 10.49
CA TYR A 70 -13.21 12.17 11.88
C TYR A 70 -13.75 13.26 12.82
N ALA A 71 -13.34 14.51 12.63
CA ALA A 71 -13.82 15.63 13.43
C ALA A 71 -15.34 15.90 13.28
N ALA A 72 -15.92 15.53 12.12
CA ALA A 72 -17.34 15.67 11.83
C ALA A 72 -18.15 14.39 12.08
N PHE A 73 -17.49 13.26 12.33
CA PHE A 73 -18.09 11.93 12.48
C PHE A 73 -18.50 11.66 13.94
N ASP A 74 -19.71 11.13 14.12
CA ASP A 74 -20.17 10.66 15.42
C ASP A 74 -19.82 9.18 15.60
N THR A 75 -18.93 8.88 16.54
CA THR A 75 -18.45 7.51 16.81
C THR A 75 -19.41 6.63 17.56
N SER A 76 -20.59 7.15 17.96
CA SER A 76 -21.61 6.34 18.62
C SER A 76 -22.35 5.43 17.64
N ALA A 77 -22.74 4.23 18.06
CA ALA A 77 -23.48 3.28 17.23
C ALA A 77 -24.82 3.86 16.70
N ALA A 78 -25.47 4.72 17.47
CA ALA A 78 -26.75 5.34 17.09
C ALA A 78 -26.55 6.55 16.16
N GLY A 79 -25.47 7.28 16.29
CA GLY A 79 -25.19 8.52 15.56
C GLY A 79 -24.33 8.34 14.29
N ALA A 80 -23.63 7.22 14.14
CA ALA A 80 -22.69 7.00 13.07
C ALA A 80 -23.31 7.20 11.69
N TYR A 81 -24.40 6.49 11.37
CA TYR A 81 -25.07 6.60 10.08
C TYR A 81 -25.56 8.02 9.79
N SER A 82 -26.29 8.62 10.75
CA SER A 82 -26.83 9.98 10.59
C SER A 82 -25.73 11.05 10.45
N SER A 83 -24.56 10.83 11.06
CA SER A 83 -23.42 11.75 10.91
C SER A 83 -22.81 11.67 9.51
N VAL A 84 -22.70 10.46 8.93
CA VAL A 84 -22.26 10.28 7.55
C VAL A 84 -23.21 10.91 6.55
N GLU A 85 -24.52 10.74 6.76
CA GLU A 85 -25.54 11.37 5.92
C GLU A 85 -25.44 12.90 6.00
N ARG A 86 -25.29 13.46 7.18
CA ARG A 86 -25.05 14.90 7.37
C ARG A 86 -23.81 15.41 6.67
N ILE A 87 -22.66 14.68 6.79
CA ILE A 87 -21.43 15.03 6.10
C ILE A 87 -21.62 15.03 4.58
N THR A 88 -22.45 14.11 4.07
CA THR A 88 -22.69 13.96 2.64
C THR A 88 -23.71 14.99 2.12
N ALA A 89 -24.78 15.23 2.86
CA ALA A 89 -25.89 16.10 2.48
C ALA A 89 -25.69 17.57 2.86
N ASN A 90 -24.65 17.86 3.66
CA ASN A 90 -24.43 19.22 4.16
C ASN A 90 -24.18 20.19 2.99
N ALA A 91 -24.82 21.35 3.04
CA ALA A 91 -24.69 22.42 2.04
C ALA A 91 -23.25 22.97 1.89
N TRP A 92 -22.34 22.62 2.80
CA TRP A 92 -20.92 22.95 2.69
C TRP A 92 -20.24 21.98 1.73
N PRO A 93 -19.87 22.41 0.51
CA PRO A 93 -19.36 21.53 -0.55
C PRO A 93 -18.07 20.81 -0.16
N LEU A 94 -17.33 21.33 0.82
CA LEU A 94 -16.07 20.75 1.28
C LEU A 94 -16.27 19.43 2.04
N SER A 95 -17.38 19.24 2.75
CA SER A 95 -17.63 18.03 3.56
C SER A 95 -17.80 16.78 2.70
N GLY A 96 -18.67 16.85 1.68
CA GLY A 96 -18.87 15.74 0.74
C GLY A 96 -17.62 15.47 -0.11
N LEU A 97 -16.90 16.53 -0.51
CA LEU A 97 -15.65 16.41 -1.24
C LEU A 97 -14.58 15.73 -0.39
N ALA A 98 -14.39 16.14 0.88
CA ALA A 98 -13.41 15.55 1.78
C ALA A 98 -13.68 14.07 2.02
N ARG A 99 -14.94 13.66 2.22
CA ARG A 99 -15.34 12.26 2.37
C ARG A 99 -15.03 11.46 1.10
N SER A 100 -15.43 11.94 -0.07
CA SER A 100 -15.18 11.27 -1.35
C SER A 100 -13.68 11.16 -1.62
N LEU A 101 -12.94 12.25 -1.40
CA LEU A 101 -11.50 12.27 -1.59
C LEU A 101 -10.80 11.30 -0.62
N HIS A 102 -11.21 11.26 0.65
CA HIS A 102 -10.68 10.30 1.62
C HIS A 102 -10.85 8.86 1.15
N ARG A 103 -12.06 8.49 0.70
CA ARG A 103 -12.38 7.15 0.21
C ARG A 103 -11.50 6.77 -0.98
N TYR A 104 -11.55 7.56 -2.06
CA TYR A 104 -10.80 7.21 -3.29
C TYR A 104 -9.29 7.31 -3.12
N ALA A 105 -8.81 8.27 -2.33
CA ALA A 105 -7.38 8.36 -2.04
C ALA A 105 -6.90 7.19 -1.18
N SER A 106 -7.71 6.66 -0.26
CA SER A 106 -7.38 5.49 0.55
C SER A 106 -7.26 4.23 -0.32
N ASP A 107 -8.20 4.00 -1.25
CA ASP A 107 -8.15 2.88 -2.18
C ASP A 107 -6.89 2.97 -3.09
N ALA A 108 -6.63 4.15 -3.65
CA ALA A 108 -5.45 4.39 -4.46
C ALA A 108 -4.15 4.23 -3.65
N PHE A 109 -4.11 4.69 -2.40
CA PHE A 109 -2.96 4.57 -1.51
C PHE A 109 -2.61 3.09 -1.24
N ILE A 110 -3.60 2.27 -0.91
CA ILE A 110 -3.42 0.82 -0.69
C ILE A 110 -2.87 0.18 -1.98
N LEU A 111 -3.52 0.43 -3.12
CA LEU A 111 -3.10 -0.12 -4.41
C LEU A 111 -1.64 0.26 -4.75
N LEU A 112 -1.28 1.54 -4.65
CA LEU A 112 0.07 2.00 -4.96
C LEU A 112 1.10 1.43 -3.98
N THR A 113 0.75 1.28 -2.70
CA THR A 113 1.63 0.67 -1.70
C THR A 113 1.88 -0.81 -1.99
N VAL A 114 0.84 -1.57 -2.37
CA VAL A 114 0.98 -2.97 -2.80
C VAL A 114 1.88 -3.07 -4.04
N LEU A 115 1.64 -2.24 -5.06
CA LEU A 115 2.45 -2.21 -6.28
C LEU A 115 3.90 -1.82 -5.99
N HIS A 116 4.12 -0.85 -5.10
CA HIS A 116 5.46 -0.45 -4.67
C HIS A 116 6.20 -1.61 -4.00
N LEU A 117 5.59 -2.27 -3.01
CA LEU A 117 6.21 -3.41 -2.33
C LEU A 117 6.47 -4.60 -3.27
N ALA A 118 5.53 -4.89 -4.17
CA ALA A 118 5.68 -5.93 -5.18
C ALA A 118 6.85 -5.63 -6.13
N ARG A 119 7.00 -4.37 -6.53
CA ARG A 119 8.12 -3.93 -7.37
C ARG A 119 9.46 -4.05 -6.66
N GLU A 120 9.55 -3.60 -5.41
CA GLU A 120 10.76 -3.73 -4.61
C GLU A 120 11.15 -5.20 -4.41
N TRP A 121 10.15 -6.08 -4.22
CA TRP A 121 10.35 -7.52 -4.14
C TRP A 121 10.86 -8.11 -5.48
N ALA A 122 10.24 -7.74 -6.61
CA ALA A 122 10.62 -8.22 -7.94
C ALA A 122 12.07 -7.86 -8.30
N HIS A 123 12.50 -6.64 -7.96
CA HIS A 123 13.85 -6.13 -8.22
C HIS A 123 14.89 -6.49 -7.14
N ARG A 124 14.54 -7.31 -6.15
CA ARG A 124 15.42 -7.70 -5.02
C ARG A 124 15.97 -6.53 -4.19
N ARG A 125 15.33 -5.39 -4.21
CA ARG A 125 15.81 -4.22 -3.45
C ARG A 125 15.66 -4.37 -1.94
N TYR A 126 14.95 -5.39 -1.47
CA TYR A 126 14.85 -5.75 -0.05
C TYR A 126 16.11 -6.47 0.50
N ALA A 127 17.14 -6.71 -0.31
CA ALA A 127 18.35 -7.37 0.14
C ALA A 127 19.25 -6.42 0.94
N HIS A 128 20.01 -6.96 1.90
CA HIS A 128 20.98 -6.26 2.74
C HIS A 128 20.39 -5.09 3.56
N VAL A 129 20.88 -3.88 3.37
CA VAL A 129 20.54 -2.69 4.16
C VAL A 129 19.06 -2.31 4.07
N GLN A 130 18.39 -2.58 2.94
CA GLN A 130 16.99 -2.23 2.72
C GLN A 130 15.99 -3.26 3.27
N ARG A 131 16.47 -4.36 3.86
CA ARG A 131 15.62 -5.42 4.41
C ARG A 131 14.68 -4.90 5.50
N PHE A 132 15.21 -4.07 6.38
CA PHE A 132 14.42 -3.46 7.45
C PHE A 132 13.33 -2.55 6.89
N ALA A 133 13.68 -1.67 5.97
CA ALA A 133 12.70 -0.77 5.33
C ALA A 133 11.59 -1.53 4.58
N TRP A 134 11.91 -2.65 3.93
CA TRP A 134 10.92 -3.47 3.26
C TRP A 134 9.99 -4.18 4.26
N LEU A 135 10.52 -4.74 5.34
CA LEU A 135 9.73 -5.41 6.39
C LEU A 135 8.80 -4.43 7.10
N THR A 136 9.28 -3.22 7.42
CA THR A 136 8.43 -2.18 8.01
C THR A 136 7.36 -1.71 7.04
N GLY A 137 7.64 -1.63 5.74
CA GLY A 137 6.66 -1.34 4.71
C GLY A 137 5.54 -2.39 4.62
N VAL A 138 5.87 -3.68 4.73
CA VAL A 138 4.88 -4.76 4.79
C VAL A 138 4.01 -4.65 6.05
N ALA A 139 4.61 -4.39 7.21
CA ALA A 139 3.88 -4.20 8.45
C ALA A 139 2.93 -2.98 8.38
N LEU A 140 3.42 -1.86 7.82
CA LEU A 140 2.60 -0.66 7.61
C LEU A 140 1.43 -0.92 6.66
N LEU A 141 1.64 -1.67 5.57
CA LEU A 141 0.55 -2.05 4.66
C LEU A 141 -0.53 -2.84 5.40
N LEU A 142 -0.14 -3.79 6.26
CA LEU A 142 -1.09 -4.56 7.08
C LEU A 142 -1.90 -3.65 7.99
N PHE A 143 -1.26 -2.71 8.70
CA PHE A 143 -1.95 -1.75 9.57
C PHE A 143 -2.90 -0.84 8.79
N VAL A 144 -2.48 -0.33 7.64
CA VAL A 144 -3.33 0.50 6.77
C VAL A 144 -4.54 -0.28 6.27
N TRP A 145 -4.35 -1.53 5.88
CA TRP A 145 -5.43 -2.41 5.42
C TRP A 145 -6.43 -2.70 6.53
N LEU A 146 -5.96 -3.06 7.73
CA LEU A 146 -6.82 -3.27 8.92
C LEU A 146 -7.58 -1.99 9.30
N SER A 147 -6.91 -0.84 9.23
CA SER A 147 -7.51 0.48 9.48
C SER A 147 -8.62 0.79 8.47
N GLY A 148 -8.40 0.46 7.19
CA GLY A 148 -9.39 0.64 6.13
C GLY A 148 -10.63 -0.23 6.34
N ILE A 149 -10.46 -1.51 6.70
CA ILE A 149 -11.57 -2.40 7.06
C ILE A 149 -12.33 -1.86 8.27
N GLY A 150 -11.61 -1.44 9.33
CA GLY A 150 -12.23 -0.86 10.52
C GLY A 150 -13.03 0.40 10.20
N GLY A 151 -12.50 1.29 9.35
CA GLY A 151 -13.19 2.49 8.90
C GLY A 151 -14.45 2.21 8.08
N TYR A 152 -14.43 1.16 7.26
CA TYR A 152 -15.59 0.71 6.50
C TYR A 152 -16.68 0.15 7.42
N TRP A 153 -16.33 -0.66 8.41
CA TRP A 153 -17.29 -1.23 9.36
C TRP A 153 -17.89 -0.21 10.31
N LEU A 154 -17.21 0.89 10.60
CA LEU A 154 -17.72 1.95 11.47
C LEU A 154 -19.00 2.62 10.92
N VAL A 155 -19.20 2.60 9.62
CA VAL A 155 -20.33 3.26 8.96
C VAL A 155 -21.58 2.40 8.90
N TRP A 156 -21.50 1.10 9.16
CA TRP A 156 -22.63 0.14 9.11
C TRP A 156 -23.43 0.21 7.79
N ASP A 157 -22.75 0.26 6.68
CA ASP A 157 -23.37 0.22 5.35
C ASP A 157 -23.62 -1.22 4.90
#